data_4eeaed7299901dd2a04a5fe9f4772c1f
#
_entry.id   4eeaed7299901dd2a04a5fe9f4772c1f
#
_cell.length_a   1.000
_cell.length_b   1.000
_cell.length_c   1.000
_cell.angle_alpha   90.00
_cell.angle_beta   90.00
_cell.angle_gamma   90.00
#
_symmetry.space_group_name_H-M   'P 1'
#
loop_
_entity.id
_entity.type
_entity.pdbx_description
1 polymer ?
#
loop_
_entity_poly.entity_id
_entity_poly.type
_entity_poly.pdbx_seq_one_letter_code
_entity_poly.pdbx_strand_id
1 'polypeptide(L)'
;MTARTALEMATRGGAACLGRTGELGTLTVGAAADIAVWDQTGIAYAGAVSDPIEAWLRCGPTGVRNTIINGRQVVKDGHLVSAATEEMLAAHTAASQRVQRLVQ
;
A
#
# COMPACT_ATOMS: atom_id res chain seq x y z
N MET A 1 2.82 -10.68 -19.44
CA MET A 1 2.98 -10.65 -17.98
C MET A 1 1.58 -10.66 -17.36
N THR A 2 1.30 -11.57 -16.44
CA THR A 2 0.02 -11.64 -15.72
C THR A 2 0.03 -10.71 -14.51
N ALA A 3 -1.15 -10.37 -13.98
CA ALA A 3 -1.26 -9.60 -12.73
C ALA A 3 -0.59 -10.34 -11.55
N ARG A 4 -0.73 -11.66 -11.50
CA ARG A 4 -0.06 -12.50 -10.50
C ARG A 4 1.47 -12.38 -10.58
N THR A 5 2.05 -12.44 -11.78
CA THR A 5 3.49 -12.22 -11.98
C THR A 5 3.92 -10.85 -11.51
N ALA A 6 3.14 -9.79 -11.79
CA ALA A 6 3.43 -8.44 -11.33
C ALA A 6 3.41 -8.34 -9.80
N LEU A 7 2.44 -8.96 -9.14
CA LEU A 7 2.35 -9.03 -7.68
C LEU A 7 3.54 -9.79 -7.08
N GLU A 8 3.94 -10.92 -7.68
CA GLU A 8 5.11 -11.68 -7.25
C GLU A 8 6.41 -10.87 -7.38
N MET A 9 6.57 -10.12 -8.46
CA MET A 9 7.72 -9.21 -8.63
C MET A 9 7.73 -8.10 -7.57
N ALA A 10 6.57 -7.52 -7.26
CA ALA A 10 6.45 -6.47 -6.24
C ALA A 10 6.67 -6.98 -4.81
N THR A 11 6.44 -8.25 -4.53
CA THR A 11 6.57 -8.86 -3.20
C THR A 11 7.88 -9.65 -3.06
N ARG A 12 7.89 -10.89 -3.53
CA ARG A 12 9.09 -11.78 -3.43
C ARG A 12 10.28 -11.24 -4.22
N GLY A 13 10.03 -10.66 -5.40
CA GLY A 13 11.07 -10.04 -6.21
C GLY A 13 11.70 -8.84 -5.49
N GLY A 14 10.88 -7.98 -4.89
CA GLY A 14 11.35 -6.87 -4.06
C GLY A 14 12.18 -7.35 -2.86
N ALA A 15 11.73 -8.40 -2.17
CA ALA A 15 12.47 -9.01 -1.06
C ALA A 15 13.83 -9.57 -1.52
N ALA A 16 13.88 -10.19 -2.69
CA ALA A 16 15.13 -10.70 -3.28
C ALA A 16 16.12 -9.57 -3.61
N CYS A 17 15.63 -8.46 -4.18
CA CYS A 17 16.46 -7.28 -4.43
C CYS A 17 17.08 -6.70 -3.17
N LEU A 18 16.37 -6.78 -2.03
CA LEU A 18 16.86 -6.33 -0.73
C LEU A 18 17.74 -7.37 -0.01
N GLY A 19 17.97 -8.56 -0.59
CA GLY A 19 18.68 -9.66 0.05
C GLY A 19 17.92 -10.29 1.23
N ARG A 20 16.58 -10.10 1.31
CA ARG A 20 15.73 -10.55 2.42
C ARG A 20 14.71 -11.61 1.99
N THR A 21 15.13 -12.51 1.10
CA THR A 21 14.30 -13.61 0.61
C THR A 21 13.85 -14.51 1.77
N GLY A 22 12.55 -14.82 1.83
CA GLY A 22 11.95 -15.65 2.88
C GLY A 22 11.62 -14.89 4.17
N GLU A 23 12.20 -13.71 4.38
CA GLU A 23 11.89 -12.83 5.51
C GLU A 23 10.77 -11.84 5.17
N LEU A 24 10.79 -11.29 3.95
CA LEU A 24 9.82 -10.34 3.44
C LEU A 24 9.11 -10.88 2.19
N GLY A 25 8.03 -10.21 1.79
CA GLY A 25 7.29 -10.49 0.55
C GLY A 25 6.52 -11.80 0.56
N THR A 26 6.28 -12.39 1.72
CA THR A 26 5.56 -13.65 1.92
C THR A 26 4.75 -13.63 3.21
N LEU A 27 3.67 -14.40 3.25
CA LEU A 27 2.83 -14.59 4.44
C LEU A 27 3.06 -15.99 5.04
N THR A 28 4.32 -16.36 5.24
CA THR A 28 4.69 -17.64 5.84
C THR A 28 5.02 -17.48 7.32
N VAL A 29 4.85 -18.55 8.09
CA VAL A 29 5.24 -18.57 9.51
C VAL A 29 6.73 -18.31 9.63
N GLY A 30 7.11 -17.39 10.50
CA GLY A 30 8.50 -16.97 10.70
C GLY A 30 8.96 -15.78 9.85
N ALA A 31 8.17 -15.36 8.84
CA ALA A 31 8.43 -14.13 8.11
C ALA A 31 8.03 -12.89 8.92
N ALA A 32 8.56 -11.73 8.54
CA ALA A 32 8.12 -10.45 9.09
C ALA A 32 6.64 -10.22 8.78
N ALA A 33 5.89 -9.72 9.76
CA ALA A 33 4.48 -9.42 9.60
C ALA A 33 4.29 -8.05 8.92
N ASP A 34 4.69 -7.97 7.63
CA ASP A 34 4.48 -6.84 6.75
C ASP A 34 3.29 -7.14 5.84
N ILE A 35 2.13 -6.58 6.13
CA ILE A 35 0.86 -6.93 5.51
C ILE A 35 0.13 -5.67 5.06
N ALA A 36 -0.29 -5.63 3.79
CA ALA A 36 -1.19 -4.63 3.27
C ALA A 36 -2.53 -5.29 2.89
N VAL A 37 -3.64 -4.70 3.34
CA VAL A 37 -5.00 -5.18 3.10
C VAL A 37 -5.76 -4.14 2.30
N TRP A 38 -6.31 -4.54 1.16
CA TRP A 38 -7.16 -3.72 0.30
C TRP A 38 -8.61 -4.17 0.37
N ASP A 39 -9.52 -3.22 0.22
CA ASP A 39 -10.96 -3.49 0.12
C ASP A 39 -11.37 -3.45 -1.37
N GLN A 40 -11.99 -4.51 -1.84
CA GLN A 40 -12.48 -4.65 -3.21
C GLN A 40 -14.02 -4.67 -3.29
N THR A 41 -14.70 -4.17 -2.26
CA THR A 41 -16.18 -4.14 -2.23
C THR A 41 -16.77 -2.90 -2.90
N GLY A 42 -15.93 -1.89 -3.22
CA GLY A 42 -16.37 -0.65 -3.86
C GLY A 42 -16.86 -0.83 -5.29
N ILE A 43 -17.65 0.15 -5.78
CA ILE A 43 -18.23 0.14 -7.13
C ILE A 43 -17.18 0.00 -8.24
N ALA A 44 -15.95 0.48 -8.03
CA ALA A 44 -14.85 0.35 -8.98
C ALA A 44 -14.48 -1.12 -9.28
N TYR A 45 -14.82 -2.04 -8.39
CA TYR A 45 -14.57 -3.47 -8.53
C TYR A 45 -15.78 -4.27 -8.95
N ALA A 46 -16.94 -3.62 -9.15
CA ALA A 46 -18.17 -4.30 -9.52
C ALA A 46 -17.99 -5.08 -10.82
N GLY A 47 -18.25 -6.40 -10.77
CA GLY A 47 -18.07 -7.30 -11.90
C GLY A 47 -16.64 -7.79 -12.16
N ALA A 48 -15.62 -7.31 -11.44
CA ALA A 48 -14.22 -7.66 -11.65
C ALA A 48 -13.68 -8.70 -10.65
N VAL A 49 -14.47 -9.12 -9.66
CA VAL A 49 -14.04 -9.96 -8.54
C VAL A 49 -13.79 -11.44 -8.86
N SER A 50 -13.97 -11.87 -10.11
CA SER A 50 -13.62 -13.23 -10.55
C SER A 50 -12.12 -13.52 -10.47
N ASP A 51 -11.28 -12.49 -10.63
CA ASP A 51 -9.85 -12.51 -10.33
C ASP A 51 -9.48 -11.28 -9.47
N PRO A 52 -9.37 -11.44 -8.15
CA PRO A 52 -9.10 -10.32 -7.25
C PRO A 52 -7.73 -9.67 -7.46
N ILE A 53 -6.75 -10.38 -8.02
CA ILE A 53 -5.42 -9.82 -8.30
C ILE A 53 -5.48 -8.94 -9.55
N GLU A 54 -6.14 -9.40 -10.62
CA GLU A 54 -6.38 -8.59 -11.82
C GLU A 54 -7.22 -7.36 -11.48
N ALA A 55 -8.30 -7.53 -10.70
CA ALA A 55 -9.15 -6.45 -10.24
C ALA A 55 -8.35 -5.38 -9.49
N TRP A 56 -7.53 -5.78 -8.52
CA TRP A 56 -6.70 -4.87 -7.74
C TRP A 56 -5.74 -4.05 -8.62
N LEU A 57 -5.11 -4.67 -9.60
CA LEU A 57 -4.14 -3.99 -10.45
C LEU A 57 -4.78 -3.09 -11.53
N ARG A 58 -6.00 -3.42 -12.00
CA ARG A 58 -6.58 -2.77 -13.17
C ARG A 58 -7.75 -1.84 -12.87
N CYS A 59 -8.45 -2.02 -11.75
CA CYS A 59 -9.67 -1.25 -11.46
C CYS A 59 -9.43 0.10 -10.78
N GLY A 60 -8.21 0.63 -10.88
CA GLY A 60 -7.87 1.99 -10.45
C GLY A 60 -7.07 2.08 -9.17
N PRO A 61 -6.62 3.27 -8.82
CA PRO A 61 -5.86 3.47 -7.59
C PRO A 61 -6.77 3.21 -6.38
N THR A 62 -6.36 2.26 -5.55
CA THR A 62 -7.06 1.91 -4.33
C THR A 62 -6.16 2.19 -3.14
N GLY A 63 -6.64 3.00 -2.21
CA GLY A 63 -5.96 3.15 -0.92
C GLY A 63 -5.98 1.84 -0.14
N VAL A 64 -4.93 1.60 0.65
CA VAL A 64 -4.92 0.47 1.57
C VAL A 64 -5.95 0.69 2.67
N ARG A 65 -6.68 -0.35 3.02
CA ARG A 65 -7.58 -0.34 4.17
C ARG A 65 -6.80 -0.47 5.48
N ASN A 66 -5.89 -1.41 5.54
CA ASN A 66 -5.03 -1.61 6.70
C ASN A 66 -3.60 -1.90 6.26
N THR A 67 -2.62 -1.42 7.01
CA THR A 67 -1.20 -1.75 6.83
C THR A 67 -0.60 -2.10 8.18
N ILE A 68 0.09 -3.23 8.21
CA ILE A 68 0.84 -3.71 9.36
C ILE A 68 2.31 -3.79 8.92
N ILE A 69 3.22 -3.26 9.72
CA ILE A 69 4.67 -3.30 9.49
C ILE A 69 5.32 -3.92 10.71
N ASN A 70 5.99 -5.03 10.51
CA ASN A 70 6.63 -5.83 11.56
C ASN A 70 5.67 -6.09 12.76
N GLY A 71 4.41 -6.45 12.43
CA GLY A 71 3.37 -6.73 13.41
C GLY A 71 2.68 -5.50 14.02
N ARG A 72 3.12 -4.26 13.70
CA ARG A 72 2.52 -3.03 14.18
C ARG A 72 1.58 -2.43 13.14
N GLN A 73 0.33 -2.18 13.52
CA GLN A 73 -0.63 -1.51 12.64
C GLN A 73 -0.27 -0.02 12.49
N VAL A 74 -0.03 0.42 11.26
CA VAL A 74 0.32 1.82 10.91
C VAL A 74 -0.78 2.52 10.10
N VAL A 75 -1.63 1.75 9.41
CA VAL A 75 -2.85 2.25 8.77
C VAL A 75 -4.02 1.41 9.25
N LYS A 76 -5.10 2.05 9.63
CA LYS A 76 -6.36 1.44 10.04
C LYS A 76 -7.52 2.13 9.34
N ASP A 77 -8.38 1.34 8.68
CA ASP A 77 -9.56 1.82 7.95
C ASP A 77 -9.23 3.01 7.01
N GLY A 78 -8.09 2.93 6.32
CA GLY A 78 -7.63 3.94 5.38
C GLY A 78 -6.95 5.18 6.01
N HIS A 79 -6.78 5.22 7.33
CA HIS A 79 -6.19 6.35 8.05
C HIS A 79 -4.88 5.96 8.74
N LEU A 80 -3.91 6.88 8.73
CA LEU A 80 -2.67 6.69 9.50
C LEU A 80 -2.97 6.65 11.00
N VAL A 81 -2.42 5.66 11.68
CA VAL A 81 -2.48 5.54 13.14
C VAL A 81 -1.35 6.38 13.73
N SER A 82 -1.48 7.70 13.61
CA SER A 82 -0.49 8.65 14.16
C SER A 82 -1.20 9.89 14.69
N ALA A 83 -0.88 10.29 15.91
CA ALA A 83 -1.38 11.52 16.49
C ALA A 83 -0.84 12.78 15.78
N ALA A 84 0.28 12.68 15.07
CA ALA A 84 0.93 13.78 14.35
C ALA A 84 0.41 13.97 12.91
N THR A 85 -0.60 13.21 12.46
CA THR A 85 -1.05 13.24 11.06
C THR A 85 -1.59 14.61 10.65
N GLU A 86 -2.39 15.25 11.49
CA GLU A 86 -2.97 16.57 11.20
C GLU A 86 -1.89 17.66 11.12
N GLU A 87 -0.95 17.66 12.06
CA GLU A 87 0.18 18.61 12.06
C GLU A 87 1.06 18.41 10.83
N MET A 88 1.36 17.17 10.47
CA MET A 88 2.13 16.82 9.26
C MET A 88 1.43 17.30 7.98
N LEU A 89 0.12 17.11 7.85
CA LEU A 89 -0.66 17.55 6.70
C LEU A 89 -0.70 19.08 6.60
N ALA A 90 -0.86 19.79 7.71
CA ALA A 90 -0.82 21.25 7.74
C ALA A 90 0.56 21.78 7.31
N ALA A 91 1.64 21.21 7.84
CA ALA A 91 3.01 21.55 7.47
C ALA A 91 3.31 21.27 6.00
N HIS A 92 2.85 20.12 5.48
CA HIS A 92 2.98 19.76 4.07
C HIS A 92 2.24 20.74 3.16
N THR A 93 1.00 21.11 3.49
CA THR A 93 0.20 22.07 2.74
C THR A 93 0.89 23.43 2.68
N ALA A 94 1.38 23.92 3.82
CA ALA A 94 2.11 25.19 3.87
C ALA A 94 3.41 25.15 3.04
N ALA A 95 4.15 24.05 3.07
CA ALA A 95 5.34 23.86 2.26
C ALA A 95 5.01 23.84 0.76
N SER A 96 3.98 23.12 0.35
CA SER A 96 3.50 23.07 -1.04
C SER A 96 3.12 24.47 -1.56
N GLN A 97 2.37 25.25 -0.78
CA GLN A 97 1.99 26.62 -1.14
C GLN A 97 3.21 27.54 -1.30
N ARG A 98 4.24 27.40 -0.47
CA ARG A 98 5.50 28.16 -0.64
C ARG A 98 6.18 27.85 -1.95
N VAL A 99 6.31 26.57 -2.31
CA VAL A 99 6.93 26.15 -3.56
C VAL A 99 6.13 26.67 -4.76
N GLN A 100 4.80 26.55 -4.75
CA GLN A 100 3.94 27.04 -5.84
C GLN A 100 4.08 28.53 -6.10
N ARG A 101 4.28 29.35 -5.04
CA ARG A 101 4.51 30.81 -5.18
C ARG A 101 5.86 31.15 -5.82
N LEU A 102 6.84 30.26 -5.78
CA LEU A 102 8.15 30.50 -6.39
C LEU A 102 8.15 30.23 -7.92
N VAL A 103 7.10 29.61 -8.45
CA VAL A 103 7.00 29.20 -9.85
C VAL A 103 6.03 30.11 -10.63
N GLN A 104 5.34 31.02 -9.95
CA GLN A 104 4.49 32.07 -10.55
C GLN A 104 5.28 33.39 -10.74
#